data_88a1a9f6a4ef9e7d20898219c873849e
#
_entry.id   88a1a9f6a4ef9e7d20898219c873849e
#
_cell.length_a   1.000
_cell.length_b   1.000
_cell.length_c   1.000
_cell.angle_alpha   90.00
_cell.angle_beta   90.00
_cell.angle_gamma   90.00
#
_symmetry.space_group_name_H-M   'P 1'
#
loop_
_entity.id
_entity.type
_entity.pdbx_description
1 polymer ?
#
loop_
_entity_poly.entity_id
_entity_poly.type
_entity_poly.pdbx_seq_one_letter_code
_entity_poly.pdbx_strand_id
1 'polypeptide(L)'
;MTRRQAAALGGASALLGGGLLLYLVLRIPPQMPDGQPNVAALLLALFCLLFAAAGIGTLAALGLHNRWPALAGVRRRGRPSPAVALRQGALLALGAGAIVLLAYAHLLDAAYLIVTFVILVLFEAFIQSRA
;
A
#
# COMPACT_ATOMS: atom_id res chain seq x y z
N MET A 1 13.99 6.31 13.56
CA MET A 1 12.56 6.02 13.75
C MET A 1 12.39 4.83 14.69
N THR A 2 11.51 4.97 15.67
CA THR A 2 11.17 3.87 16.58
C THR A 2 10.02 3.03 15.99
N ARG A 3 9.89 1.79 16.47
CA ARG A 3 8.77 0.93 16.10
C ARG A 3 7.40 1.53 16.44
N ARG A 4 7.31 2.22 17.59
CA ARG A 4 6.07 2.92 17.98
C ARG A 4 5.71 4.04 17.03
N GLN A 5 6.69 4.80 16.53
CA GLN A 5 6.47 5.84 15.52
C GLN A 5 6.00 5.26 14.19
N ALA A 6 6.62 4.17 13.73
CA ALA A 6 6.19 3.49 12.51
C ALA A 6 4.77 2.92 12.63
N ALA A 7 4.43 2.32 13.77
CA ALA A 7 3.08 1.83 14.04
C ALA A 7 2.06 2.98 14.12
N ALA A 8 2.40 4.09 14.75
CA ALA A 8 1.54 5.26 14.81
C ALA A 8 1.29 5.87 13.42
N LEU A 9 2.34 6.02 12.61
CA LEU A 9 2.22 6.49 11.23
C LEU A 9 1.37 5.54 10.38
N GLY A 10 1.62 4.24 10.47
CA GLY A 10 0.84 3.23 9.76
C GLY A 10 -0.63 3.23 10.19
N GLY A 11 -0.88 3.30 11.50
CA GLY A 11 -2.23 3.38 12.06
C GLY A 11 -2.96 4.65 11.64
N ALA A 12 -2.32 5.82 11.76
CA ALA A 12 -2.89 7.09 11.32
C ALA A 12 -3.19 7.10 9.81
N SER A 13 -2.26 6.60 8.99
CA SER A 13 -2.45 6.49 7.55
C SER A 13 -3.60 5.56 7.19
N ALA A 14 -3.71 4.41 7.86
CA ALA A 14 -4.81 3.46 7.64
C ALA A 14 -6.16 4.05 8.03
N LEU A 15 -6.25 4.70 9.19
CA LEU A 15 -7.48 5.30 9.69
C LEU A 15 -7.92 6.50 8.84
N LEU A 16 -7.01 7.41 8.53
CA LEU A 16 -7.32 8.60 7.71
C LEU A 16 -7.66 8.21 6.29
N GLY A 17 -6.83 7.38 5.65
CA GLY A 17 -7.07 6.92 4.29
C GLY A 17 -8.34 6.09 4.18
N GLY A 18 -8.53 5.12 5.08
CA GLY A 18 -9.72 4.26 5.13
C GLY A 18 -10.99 5.03 5.47
N GLY A 19 -10.94 5.93 6.46
CA GLY A 19 -12.07 6.76 6.87
C GLY A 19 -12.52 7.72 5.77
N LEU A 20 -11.57 8.42 5.14
CA LEU A 20 -11.87 9.31 4.00
C LEU A 20 -12.38 8.53 2.79
N LEU A 21 -11.80 7.37 2.50
CA LEU A 21 -12.26 6.51 1.41
C LEU A 21 -13.70 6.07 1.63
N LEU A 22 -14.03 5.63 2.84
CA LEU A 22 -15.38 5.24 3.22
C LEU A 22 -16.36 6.42 3.08
N TYR A 23 -15.97 7.61 3.54
CA TYR A 23 -16.77 8.82 3.38
C TYR A 23 -17.04 9.15 1.90
N LEU A 24 -16.00 9.09 1.07
CA LEU A 24 -16.13 9.33 -0.37
C LEU A 24 -17.07 8.36 -1.05
N VAL A 25 -16.92 7.06 -0.77
CA VAL A 25 -17.75 6.01 -1.36
C VAL A 25 -19.22 6.16 -0.96
N LEU A 26 -19.49 6.56 0.27
CA LEU A 26 -20.86 6.70 0.78
C LEU A 26 -21.53 8.01 0.41
N ARG A 27 -20.78 9.09 0.17
CA ARG A 27 -21.33 10.45 0.06
C ARG A 27 -21.10 11.11 -1.29
N ILE A 28 -20.10 10.72 -2.03
CA ILE A 28 -19.72 11.35 -3.30
C ILE A 28 -19.90 10.34 -4.44
N PRO A 29 -20.77 10.63 -5.42
CA PRO A 29 -20.97 9.71 -6.53
C PRO A 29 -19.73 9.69 -7.44
N PRO A 30 -19.37 8.52 -8.01
CA PRO A 30 -18.25 8.38 -8.93
C PRO A 30 -18.53 8.98 -10.31
N GLN A 31 -19.80 9.27 -10.59
CA GLN A 31 -20.26 9.89 -11.84
C GLN A 31 -20.98 11.20 -11.56
N MET A 32 -20.80 12.16 -12.44
CA MET A 32 -21.57 13.41 -12.44
C MET A 32 -23.00 13.16 -12.95
N PRO A 33 -23.97 14.10 -12.69
CA PRO A 33 -25.34 13.97 -13.16
C PRO A 33 -25.50 13.85 -14.69
N ASP A 34 -24.51 14.33 -15.46
CA ASP A 34 -24.43 14.22 -16.92
C ASP A 34 -23.90 12.84 -17.40
N GLY A 35 -23.59 11.92 -16.50
CA GLY A 35 -23.05 10.60 -16.80
C GLY A 35 -21.53 10.55 -17.00
N GLN A 36 -20.85 11.70 -16.90
CA GLN A 36 -19.39 11.76 -17.00
C GLN A 36 -18.72 11.30 -15.69
N PRO A 37 -17.51 10.68 -15.74
CA PRO A 37 -16.81 10.29 -14.54
C PRO A 37 -16.40 11.53 -13.73
N ASN A 38 -16.61 11.47 -12.40
CA ASN A 38 -16.13 12.49 -11.48
C ASN A 38 -14.64 12.25 -11.20
N VAL A 39 -13.78 12.79 -12.08
CA VAL A 39 -12.33 12.57 -12.04
C VAL A 39 -11.73 13.02 -10.71
N ALA A 40 -12.19 14.15 -10.15
CA ALA A 40 -11.68 14.63 -8.87
C ALA A 40 -11.98 13.66 -7.72
N ALA A 41 -13.20 13.12 -7.67
CA ALA A 41 -13.58 12.13 -6.67
C ALA A 41 -12.82 10.81 -6.84
N LEU A 42 -12.62 10.37 -8.08
CA LEU A 42 -11.87 9.14 -8.40
C LEU A 42 -10.39 9.27 -8.02
N LEU A 43 -9.75 10.39 -8.33
CA LEU A 43 -8.36 10.65 -7.94
C LEU A 43 -8.22 10.72 -6.42
N LEU A 44 -9.13 11.42 -5.75
CA LEU A 44 -9.11 11.51 -4.29
C LEU A 44 -9.32 10.14 -3.64
N ALA A 45 -10.23 9.33 -4.17
CA ALA A 45 -10.45 7.96 -3.72
C ALA A 45 -9.19 7.08 -3.92
N LEU A 46 -8.50 7.24 -5.04
CA LEU A 46 -7.23 6.54 -5.29
C LEU A 46 -6.17 6.94 -4.27
N PHE A 47 -6.00 8.23 -3.98
CA PHE A 47 -5.07 8.69 -2.93
C PHE A 47 -5.44 8.13 -1.55
N CYS A 48 -6.71 8.16 -1.17
CA CYS A 48 -7.17 7.59 0.09
C CYS A 48 -6.89 6.08 0.16
N LEU A 49 -7.10 5.37 -0.93
CA LEU A 49 -6.77 3.94 -1.04
C LEU A 49 -5.28 3.68 -0.85
N LEU A 50 -4.42 4.47 -1.50
CA LEU A 50 -2.97 4.35 -1.36
C LEU A 50 -2.52 4.59 0.09
N PHE A 51 -3.07 5.61 0.74
CA PHE A 51 -2.78 5.89 2.15
C PHE A 51 -3.26 4.76 3.07
N ALA A 52 -4.45 4.26 2.86
CA ALA A 52 -4.99 3.13 3.62
C ALA A 52 -4.13 1.87 3.43
N ALA A 53 -3.81 1.53 2.19
CA ALA A 53 -3.00 0.37 1.85
C ALA A 53 -1.58 0.47 2.41
N ALA A 54 -0.95 1.65 2.33
CA ALA A 54 0.37 1.89 2.91
C ALA A 54 0.35 1.72 4.44
N GLY A 55 -0.66 2.24 5.10
CA GLY A 55 -0.83 2.11 6.55
C GLY A 55 -1.03 0.67 6.99
N ILE A 56 -1.97 -0.02 6.38
CA ILE A 56 -2.25 -1.44 6.65
C ILE A 56 -1.03 -2.30 6.35
N GLY A 57 -0.38 -2.08 5.20
CA GLY A 57 0.83 -2.79 4.79
C GLY A 57 1.99 -2.59 5.77
N THR A 58 2.17 -1.37 6.28
CA THR A 58 3.18 -1.08 7.31
C THR A 58 2.90 -1.84 8.60
N LEU A 59 1.66 -1.83 9.07
CA LEU A 59 1.27 -2.56 10.28
C LEU A 59 1.43 -4.07 10.12
N ALA A 60 1.03 -4.60 8.97
CA ALA A 60 1.21 -6.02 8.64
C ALA A 60 2.71 -6.39 8.58
N ALA A 61 3.54 -5.57 7.93
CA ALA A 61 4.98 -5.78 7.87
C ALA A 61 5.62 -5.75 9.26
N LEU A 62 5.25 -4.80 10.11
CA LEU A 62 5.73 -4.75 11.51
C LEU A 62 5.35 -6.00 12.31
N GLY A 63 4.15 -6.55 12.07
CA GLY A 63 3.70 -7.80 12.67
C GLY A 63 4.49 -9.00 12.16
N LEU A 64 4.66 -9.10 10.85
CA LEU A 64 5.39 -10.19 10.19
C LEU A 64 6.88 -10.21 10.53
N HIS A 65 7.52 -9.04 10.64
CA HIS A 65 8.93 -8.94 11.01
C HIS A 65 9.23 -9.50 12.41
N ASN A 66 8.24 -9.56 13.29
CA ASN A 66 8.41 -10.21 14.59
C ASN A 66 8.48 -11.73 14.48
N ARG A 67 7.72 -12.30 13.55
CA ARG A 67 7.68 -13.75 13.33
C ARG A 67 8.80 -14.23 12.40
N TRP A 68 9.07 -13.43 11.37
CA TRP A 68 10.04 -13.74 10.31
C TRP A 68 10.96 -12.55 10.03
N PRO A 69 12.02 -12.36 10.85
CA PRO A 69 12.96 -11.26 10.64
C PRO A 69 13.65 -11.26 9.28
N ALA A 70 13.73 -12.41 8.62
CA ALA A 70 14.29 -12.55 7.28
C ALA A 70 13.56 -11.70 6.25
N LEU A 71 12.24 -11.45 6.42
CA LEU A 71 11.47 -10.57 5.53
C LEU A 71 11.90 -9.10 5.58
N ALA A 72 12.55 -8.69 6.65
CA ALA A 72 13.17 -7.38 6.78
C ALA A 72 14.61 -7.32 6.27
N GLY A 73 15.11 -8.39 5.63
CA GLY A 73 16.50 -8.48 5.16
C GLY A 73 17.52 -8.71 6.26
N VAL A 74 17.09 -9.05 7.46
CA VAL A 74 17.99 -9.28 8.61
C VAL A 74 18.59 -10.66 8.51
N ARG A 75 19.90 -10.71 8.25
CA ARG A 75 20.70 -11.95 8.34
C ARG A 75 21.28 -12.06 9.75
N ARG A 76 20.89 -13.11 10.49
CA ARG A 76 21.41 -13.49 11.83
C ARG A 76 21.51 -12.35 12.87
N ARG A 77 20.72 -12.43 13.94
CA ARG A 77 20.78 -11.63 15.20
C ARG A 77 20.55 -10.11 15.14
N GLY A 78 20.21 -9.50 13.98
CA GLY A 78 19.83 -8.10 13.92
C GLY A 78 18.36 -7.87 14.30
N ARG A 79 18.01 -6.67 14.76
CA ARG A 79 16.61 -6.26 14.92
C ARG A 79 16.10 -5.67 13.61
N PRO A 80 14.90 -6.05 13.13
CA PRO A 80 14.32 -5.46 11.94
C PRO A 80 14.16 -3.94 12.08
N SER A 81 14.58 -3.19 11.06
CA SER A 81 14.37 -1.74 11.04
C SER A 81 12.91 -1.40 10.76
N PRO A 82 12.28 -0.53 11.55
CA PRO A 82 10.90 -0.07 11.28
C PRO A 82 10.76 0.66 9.93
N ALA A 83 11.84 1.27 9.45
CA ALA A 83 11.86 1.93 8.13
C ALA A 83 11.63 0.94 6.97
N VAL A 84 12.08 -0.30 7.11
CA VAL A 84 11.81 -1.37 6.13
C VAL A 84 10.32 -1.68 6.06
N ALA A 85 9.63 -1.70 7.19
CA ALA A 85 8.19 -1.92 7.23
C ALA A 85 7.40 -0.79 6.54
N LEU A 86 7.81 0.47 6.71
CA LEU A 86 7.21 1.60 5.99
C LEU A 86 7.43 1.50 4.49
N ARG A 87 8.62 1.16 4.07
CA ARG A 87 8.94 0.95 2.64
C ARG A 87 8.09 -0.17 2.04
N GLN A 88 7.99 -1.29 2.72
CA GLN A 88 7.16 -2.42 2.29
C GLN A 88 5.68 -2.06 2.25
N GLY A 89 5.19 -1.29 3.22
CA GLY A 89 3.84 -0.73 3.20
C GLY A 89 3.59 0.17 1.98
N ALA A 90 4.56 1.04 1.66
CA ALA A 90 4.48 1.90 0.47
C ALA A 90 4.49 1.08 -0.83
N LEU A 91 5.31 0.04 -0.94
CA LEU A 91 5.32 -0.86 -2.10
C LEU A 91 3.99 -1.61 -2.25
N LEU A 92 3.40 -2.08 -1.16
CA LEU A 92 2.06 -2.68 -1.19
C LEU A 92 1.00 -1.68 -1.66
N ALA A 93 1.09 -0.42 -1.23
CA ALA A 93 0.20 0.64 -1.70
C ALA A 93 0.34 0.88 -3.21
N LEU A 94 1.58 0.95 -3.72
CA LEU A 94 1.83 1.08 -5.15
C LEU A 94 1.26 -0.11 -5.93
N GLY A 95 1.42 -1.32 -5.42
CA GLY A 95 0.82 -2.52 -6.00
C GLY A 95 -0.70 -2.46 -6.02
N ALA A 96 -1.32 -2.08 -4.92
CA ALA A 96 -2.78 -1.90 -4.84
C ALA A 96 -3.27 -0.83 -5.84
N GLY A 97 -2.57 0.30 -5.94
CA GLY A 97 -2.87 1.34 -6.92
C GLY A 97 -2.75 0.86 -8.37
N ALA A 98 -1.70 0.10 -8.67
CA ALA A 98 -1.53 -0.49 -10.01
C ALA A 98 -2.66 -1.45 -10.36
N ILE A 99 -3.09 -2.31 -9.41
CA ILE A 99 -4.22 -3.23 -9.61
C ILE A 99 -5.51 -2.46 -9.87
N VAL A 100 -5.78 -1.41 -9.11
CA VAL A 100 -6.98 -0.57 -9.30
C VAL A 100 -6.96 0.11 -10.67
N LEU A 101 -5.81 0.65 -11.09
CA LEU A 101 -5.67 1.27 -12.40
C LEU A 101 -5.83 0.28 -13.54
N LEU A 102 -5.26 -0.92 -13.41
CA LEU A 102 -5.44 -2.01 -14.38
C LEU A 102 -6.91 -2.45 -14.46
N ALA A 103 -7.59 -2.55 -13.31
CA ALA A 103 -9.01 -2.87 -13.27
C ALA A 103 -9.85 -1.79 -13.94
N TYR A 104 -9.54 -0.52 -13.68
CA TYR A 104 -10.23 0.61 -14.32
C TYR A 104 -10.03 0.64 -15.84
N ALA A 105 -8.83 0.29 -16.31
CA ALA A 105 -8.51 0.19 -17.74
C ALA A 105 -9.05 -1.10 -18.39
N HIS A 106 -9.77 -1.95 -17.66
CA HIS A 106 -10.23 -3.27 -18.13
C HIS A 106 -9.08 -4.21 -18.58
N LEU A 107 -7.89 -3.99 -18.05
CA LEU A 107 -6.68 -4.79 -18.32
C LEU A 107 -6.36 -5.76 -17.19
N LEU A 108 -7.25 -5.90 -16.19
CA LEU A 108 -7.01 -6.77 -15.06
C LEU A 108 -7.15 -8.23 -15.49
N ASP A 109 -6.03 -8.92 -15.59
CA ASP A 109 -5.93 -10.33 -15.87
C ASP A 109 -4.94 -10.98 -14.91
N ALA A 110 -5.03 -12.30 -14.74
CA ALA A 110 -4.14 -13.06 -13.88
C ALA A 110 -2.64 -12.83 -14.23
N ALA A 111 -2.32 -12.72 -15.50
CA ALA A 111 -0.96 -12.43 -15.96
C ALA A 111 -0.44 -11.08 -15.44
N TYR A 112 -1.25 -10.01 -15.50
CA TYR A 112 -0.86 -8.68 -15.01
C TYR A 112 -0.72 -8.64 -13.49
N LEU A 113 -1.57 -9.37 -12.76
CA LEU A 113 -1.44 -9.51 -11.30
C LEU A 113 -0.11 -10.18 -10.92
N ILE A 114 0.23 -11.29 -11.58
CA ILE A 114 1.48 -12.02 -11.34
C ILE A 114 2.68 -11.12 -11.66
N VAL A 115 2.67 -10.45 -12.81
CA VAL A 115 3.76 -9.54 -13.23
C VAL A 115 3.92 -8.40 -12.22
N THR A 116 2.83 -7.77 -11.80
CA THR A 116 2.87 -6.69 -10.81
C THR A 116 3.49 -7.17 -9.50
N PHE A 117 3.07 -8.34 -9.02
CA PHE A 117 3.60 -8.92 -7.80
C PHE A 117 5.10 -9.26 -7.92
N VAL A 118 5.51 -9.88 -9.04
CA VAL A 118 6.91 -10.22 -9.31
C VAL A 118 7.78 -8.96 -9.35
N ILE A 119 7.33 -7.90 -10.02
CA ILE A 119 8.05 -6.62 -10.07
C ILE A 119 8.25 -6.04 -8.67
N LEU A 120 7.20 -6.03 -7.83
CA LEU A 120 7.30 -5.52 -6.46
C LEU A 120 8.29 -6.32 -5.60
N VAL A 121 8.25 -7.65 -5.70
CA VAL A 121 9.17 -8.53 -4.97
C VAL A 121 10.62 -8.33 -5.44
N LEU A 122 10.84 -8.25 -6.75
CA LEU A 122 12.18 -8.00 -7.30
C LEU A 122 12.71 -6.62 -6.92
N PHE A 123 11.85 -5.61 -6.92
CA PHE A 123 12.22 -4.25 -6.51
C PHE A 123 12.61 -4.20 -5.03
N GLU A 124 11.84 -4.84 -4.16
CA GLU A 124 12.17 -4.93 -2.74
C GLU A 124 13.48 -5.70 -2.52
N ALA A 125 13.68 -6.84 -3.21
CA ALA A 125 14.91 -7.62 -3.13
C ALA A 125 16.12 -6.80 -3.60
N PHE A 126 15.96 -6.00 -4.67
CA PHE A 126 17.01 -5.12 -5.18
C PHE A 126 17.39 -4.04 -4.16
N ILE A 127 16.40 -3.39 -3.54
CA ILE A 127 16.67 -2.39 -2.50
C ILE A 127 17.36 -3.03 -1.30
N GLN A 128 16.91 -4.20 -0.86
CA GLN A 128 17.52 -4.92 0.26
C GLN A 128 18.96 -5.35 -0.04
N SER A 129 19.27 -5.69 -1.28
CA SER A 129 20.63 -6.08 -1.68
C SER A 129 21.63 -4.93 -1.66
N ARG A 130 21.13 -3.70 -1.77
CA ARG A 130 21.93 -2.48 -1.75
C ARG A 130 22.03 -1.78 -0.40
N ALA A 131 21.23 -2.22 0.53
CA ALA A 131 21.20 -1.66 1.89
C ALA A 131 22.26 -2.27 2.83
#